data_73b286e04e4dbe40029480c4c9550ae1
#
_entry.id   73b286e04e4dbe40029480c4c9550ae1
#
_cell.length_a   1.000
_cell.length_b   1.000
_cell.length_c   1.000
_cell.angle_alpha   90.00
_cell.angle_beta   90.00
_cell.angle_gamma   90.00
#
_symmetry.space_group_name_H-M   'P 1'
#
loop_
_entity.id
_entity.type
_entity.pdbx_description
1 polymer ?
#
loop_
_entity_poly.entity_id
_entity_poly.type
_entity_poly.pdbx_seq_one_letter_code
_entity_poly.pdbx_strand_id
1 'polypeptide(L)'
;MSYKAYAATMQSVWFSEDEGVSWNRLLTPTGGFYNEARTWAVCTHPDRPGELLAGSDQGLYRYSEAAGRFDHVPSPMEGLHILKIAQCPADPDCIVCGTRPAEIFISEDNGATWMRSNLDASTECWFINTSRVTSVHFDPKDADTIWITVEIDGVFRSGDRGRTWEMIIRGLHDNDTHDLVFRDREDGSRTVLCSTEDGVHRSDDSGATWEQLVVPQAKWDYFRSLKQPAENSDTVIASVGDKPSGEAGQLLVSKDFGESWAECEMSHPANSTIWSIGTNAADTSLLFAATIFGQIFRSVDGGGSWQKMERELGEIRMITWAPV
;
A
#
# COMPACT_ATOMS: atom_id res chain seq x y z
N MET A 1 1.06 -4.65 -23.87
CA MET A 1 -0.12 -4.73 -22.97
C MET A 1 -0.49 -3.30 -22.66
N SER A 2 -1.77 -2.91 -22.77
CA SER A 2 -2.20 -1.58 -22.33
C SER A 2 -2.50 -1.64 -20.84
N TYR A 3 -2.19 -0.56 -20.12
CA TYR A 3 -2.47 -0.46 -18.70
C TYR A 3 -2.85 0.97 -18.31
N LYS A 4 -3.51 1.09 -17.16
CA LYS A 4 -3.81 2.37 -16.53
C LYS A 4 -3.08 2.47 -15.21
N ALA A 5 -2.38 3.56 -14.98
CA ALA A 5 -1.86 3.93 -13.68
C ALA A 5 -2.84 4.85 -12.96
N TYR A 6 -2.93 4.71 -11.65
CA TYR A 6 -3.81 5.50 -10.78
C TYR A 6 -3.03 6.08 -9.62
N ALA A 7 -3.30 7.33 -9.28
CA ALA A 7 -2.73 8.01 -8.13
C ALA A 7 -3.84 8.57 -7.24
N ALA A 8 -3.85 8.13 -5.98
CA ALA A 8 -4.68 8.72 -4.92
C ALA A 8 -3.96 9.96 -4.38
N THR A 9 -4.62 11.11 -4.44
CA THR A 9 -4.04 12.40 -4.04
C THR A 9 -4.95 13.13 -3.06
N MET A 10 -4.42 14.19 -2.46
CA MET A 10 -5.23 15.10 -1.65
C MET A 10 -6.24 15.92 -2.48
N GLN A 11 -6.33 15.66 -3.78
CA GLN A 11 -7.27 16.27 -4.70
C GLN A 11 -7.80 15.23 -5.70
N SER A 12 -8.58 14.25 -5.18
CA SER A 12 -9.19 13.19 -5.98
C SER A 12 -8.22 12.11 -6.49
N VAL A 13 -8.69 11.27 -7.38
CA VAL A 13 -7.91 10.25 -8.08
C VAL A 13 -7.47 10.80 -9.44
N TRP A 14 -6.22 10.54 -9.78
CA TRP A 14 -5.67 10.81 -11.11
C TRP A 14 -5.36 9.50 -11.81
N PHE A 15 -5.43 9.49 -13.13
CA PHE A 15 -5.08 8.33 -13.94
C PHE A 15 -4.23 8.71 -15.15
N SER A 16 -3.46 7.75 -15.65
CA SER A 16 -2.66 7.83 -16.86
C SER A 16 -2.90 6.58 -17.72
N GLU A 17 -3.03 6.78 -19.03
CA GLU A 17 -3.19 5.72 -20.04
C GLU A 17 -1.98 5.63 -21.00
N ASP A 18 -0.96 6.45 -20.78
CA ASP A 18 0.21 6.61 -21.61
C ASP A 18 1.52 6.47 -20.83
N GLU A 19 1.56 5.45 -19.98
CA GLU A 19 2.75 5.08 -19.22
C GLU A 19 3.23 6.15 -18.23
N GLY A 20 2.31 6.97 -17.71
CA GLY A 20 2.60 8.02 -16.75
C GLY A 20 3.11 9.33 -17.40
N VAL A 21 3.07 9.45 -18.73
CA VAL A 21 3.49 10.67 -19.44
C VAL A 21 2.50 11.81 -19.20
N SER A 22 1.21 11.52 -19.35
CA SER A 22 0.15 12.48 -19.01
C SER A 22 -0.77 11.94 -17.91
N TRP A 23 -1.33 12.85 -17.13
CA TRP A 23 -2.22 12.51 -16.03
C TRP A 23 -3.47 13.37 -16.08
N ASN A 24 -4.62 12.73 -15.96
CA ASN A 24 -5.92 13.35 -15.94
C ASN A 24 -6.63 13.04 -14.61
N ARG A 25 -7.43 13.98 -14.12
CA ARG A 25 -8.32 13.70 -12.99
C ARG A 25 -9.44 12.77 -13.42
N LEU A 26 -9.72 11.81 -12.57
CA LEU A 26 -10.91 10.96 -12.71
C LEU A 26 -12.12 11.73 -12.17
N LEU A 27 -12.67 12.59 -13.02
CA LEU A 27 -13.79 13.46 -12.69
C LEU A 27 -15.11 12.76 -12.94
N THR A 28 -16.08 12.95 -12.04
CA THR A 28 -17.45 12.54 -12.24
C THR A 28 -18.35 13.77 -12.32
N PRO A 29 -18.94 14.05 -13.48
CA PRO A 29 -19.77 15.22 -13.68
C PRO A 29 -21.05 15.22 -12.84
N THR A 30 -21.50 14.05 -12.43
CA THR A 30 -22.72 13.88 -11.63
C THR A 30 -22.54 12.73 -10.63
N GLY A 31 -22.89 12.96 -9.40
CA GLY A 31 -23.14 11.91 -8.41
C GLY A 31 -21.94 11.44 -7.61
N GLY A 32 -21.94 11.74 -6.36
CA GLY A 32 -21.36 10.97 -5.30
C GLY A 32 -19.92 11.33 -4.92
N PHE A 33 -18.96 11.19 -5.80
CA PHE A 33 -17.57 11.48 -5.44
C PHE A 33 -17.27 12.97 -5.56
N TYR A 34 -16.87 13.56 -4.45
CA TYR A 34 -16.48 14.95 -4.42
C TYR A 34 -15.11 15.13 -5.06
N ASN A 35 -15.01 15.92 -6.14
CA ASN A 35 -13.78 16.10 -6.92
C ASN A 35 -12.58 16.66 -6.13
N GLU A 36 -12.81 17.18 -4.93
CA GLU A 36 -11.79 17.70 -4.02
C GLU A 36 -11.60 16.79 -2.79
N ALA A 37 -12.25 15.59 -2.77
CA ALA A 37 -12.06 14.64 -1.69
C ALA A 37 -10.60 14.23 -1.58
N ARG A 38 -10.10 14.19 -0.36
CA ARG A 38 -8.78 13.68 -0.07
C ARG A 38 -8.81 12.17 -0.20
N THR A 39 -8.17 11.65 -1.24
CA THR A 39 -8.12 10.21 -1.50
C THR A 39 -6.82 9.65 -0.97
N TRP A 40 -6.94 8.63 -0.12
CA TRP A 40 -5.82 8.00 0.56
C TRP A 40 -5.43 6.66 -0.05
N ALA A 41 -6.41 5.93 -0.56
CA ALA A 41 -6.25 4.59 -1.10
C ALA A 41 -6.99 4.42 -2.41
N VAL A 42 -6.40 3.63 -3.30
CA VAL A 42 -7.03 3.09 -4.51
C VAL A 42 -6.73 1.60 -4.61
N CYS A 43 -7.70 0.82 -5.04
CA CYS A 43 -7.55 -0.63 -5.18
C CYS A 43 -8.22 -1.08 -6.48
N THR A 44 -7.51 -1.92 -7.24
CA THR A 44 -8.01 -2.62 -8.43
C THR A 44 -7.96 -4.12 -8.19
N HIS A 45 -8.80 -4.88 -8.88
CA HIS A 45 -8.77 -6.33 -8.85
C HIS A 45 -8.72 -6.91 -10.27
N PRO A 46 -7.89 -7.94 -10.54
CA PRO A 46 -7.74 -8.49 -11.89
C PRO A 46 -9.04 -9.07 -12.46
N ASP A 47 -9.91 -9.66 -11.63
CA ASP A 47 -11.19 -10.20 -12.05
C ASP A 47 -12.29 -9.13 -12.23
N ARG A 48 -11.98 -7.86 -11.97
CA ARG A 48 -12.87 -6.70 -12.13
C ARG A 48 -12.22 -5.59 -12.95
N PRO A 49 -11.84 -5.87 -14.21
CA PRO A 49 -11.21 -4.86 -15.05
C PRO A 49 -12.15 -3.67 -15.26
N GLY A 50 -11.61 -2.46 -15.23
CA GLY A 50 -12.37 -1.22 -15.35
C GLY A 50 -13.11 -0.79 -14.08
N GLU A 51 -12.93 -1.48 -12.95
CA GLU A 51 -13.39 -1.05 -11.63
C GLU A 51 -12.21 -0.56 -10.77
N LEU A 52 -12.47 0.45 -9.95
CA LEU A 52 -11.52 1.00 -8.98
C LEU A 52 -12.25 1.32 -7.68
N LEU A 53 -11.78 0.82 -6.55
CA LEU A 53 -12.20 1.30 -5.25
C LEU A 53 -11.33 2.48 -4.82
N ALA A 54 -11.95 3.51 -4.26
CA ALA A 54 -11.28 4.69 -3.76
C ALA A 54 -11.72 4.99 -2.32
N GLY A 55 -10.75 5.02 -1.40
CA GLY A 55 -10.94 5.37 0.00
C GLY A 55 -10.56 6.83 0.23
N SER A 56 -11.48 7.57 0.82
CA SER A 56 -11.33 9.02 1.04
C SER A 56 -11.68 9.44 2.46
N ASP A 57 -11.62 10.75 2.73
CA ASP A 57 -12.16 11.38 3.94
C ASP A 57 -13.69 11.58 3.89
N GLN A 58 -14.33 11.19 2.78
CA GLN A 58 -15.77 11.27 2.55
C GLN A 58 -16.44 9.88 2.49
N GLY A 59 -15.68 8.80 2.73
CA GLY A 59 -16.16 7.43 2.65
C GLY A 59 -15.53 6.62 1.52
N LEU A 60 -16.14 5.46 1.21
CA LEU A 60 -15.70 4.54 0.17
C LEU A 60 -16.50 4.77 -1.11
N TYR A 61 -15.80 4.78 -2.24
CA TYR A 61 -16.39 4.95 -3.56
C TYR A 61 -15.90 3.88 -4.52
N ARG A 62 -16.74 3.53 -5.48
CA ARG A 62 -16.42 2.63 -6.58
C ARG A 62 -16.54 3.37 -7.90
N TYR A 63 -15.46 3.43 -8.65
CA TYR A 63 -15.48 3.87 -10.04
C TYR A 63 -15.78 2.70 -10.95
N SER A 64 -16.63 2.95 -11.95
CA SER A 64 -16.86 2.05 -13.07
C SER A 64 -16.52 2.76 -14.37
N GLU A 65 -15.60 2.20 -15.13
CA GLU A 65 -15.23 2.73 -16.45
C GLU A 65 -16.42 2.70 -17.42
N ALA A 66 -17.22 1.62 -17.38
CA ALA A 66 -18.41 1.48 -18.22
C ALA A 66 -19.47 2.53 -17.91
N ALA A 67 -19.59 2.96 -16.65
CA ALA A 67 -20.50 4.02 -16.23
C ALA A 67 -19.87 5.42 -16.31
N GLY A 68 -18.54 5.51 -16.37
CA GLY A 68 -17.78 6.76 -16.40
C GLY A 68 -17.93 7.60 -15.12
N ARG A 69 -18.18 6.95 -13.97
CA ARG A 69 -18.45 7.67 -12.72
C ARG A 69 -18.05 6.87 -11.48
N PHE A 70 -17.91 7.59 -10.37
CA PHE A 70 -17.91 7.01 -9.04
C PHE A 70 -19.32 6.87 -8.49
N ASP A 71 -19.61 5.74 -7.87
CA ASP A 71 -20.78 5.52 -7.04
C ASP A 71 -20.33 5.36 -5.57
N HIS A 72 -21.06 5.98 -4.65
CA HIS A 72 -20.80 5.85 -3.23
C HIS A 72 -21.12 4.42 -2.76
N VAL A 73 -20.23 3.83 -1.97
CA VAL A 73 -20.45 2.52 -1.33
C VAL A 73 -20.83 2.78 0.13
N PRO A 74 -22.11 2.70 0.50
CA PRO A 74 -22.55 2.94 1.86
C PRO A 74 -21.83 2.03 2.85
N SER A 75 -21.28 2.60 3.90
CA SER A 75 -20.47 1.84 4.86
C SER A 75 -20.48 2.50 6.24
N PRO A 76 -20.13 1.78 7.30
CA PRO A 76 -19.97 2.36 8.63
C PRO A 76 -18.71 3.25 8.77
N MET A 77 -17.96 3.42 7.69
CA MET A 77 -16.73 4.23 7.63
C MET A 77 -16.99 5.69 7.25
N GLU A 78 -18.24 6.14 7.22
CA GLU A 78 -18.59 7.53 6.91
C GLU A 78 -17.92 8.49 7.91
N GLY A 79 -17.15 9.45 7.38
CA GLY A 79 -16.41 10.42 8.20
C GLY A 79 -15.09 9.89 8.79
N LEU A 80 -14.72 8.64 8.53
CA LEU A 80 -13.38 8.12 8.80
C LEU A 80 -12.49 8.31 7.57
N HIS A 81 -11.17 8.44 7.79
CA HIS A 81 -10.23 8.41 6.68
C HIS A 81 -9.94 6.95 6.28
N ILE A 82 -10.36 6.52 5.12
CA ILE A 82 -10.09 5.18 4.60
C ILE A 82 -8.70 5.21 3.94
N LEU A 83 -7.71 4.67 4.66
CA LEU A 83 -6.29 4.80 4.29
C LEU A 83 -5.77 3.60 3.49
N LYS A 84 -6.39 2.44 3.67
CA LYS A 84 -6.02 1.20 2.99
C LYS A 84 -7.26 0.43 2.56
N ILE A 85 -7.16 -0.15 1.37
CA ILE A 85 -8.16 -1.04 0.80
C ILE A 85 -7.41 -2.23 0.23
N ALA A 86 -7.84 -3.43 0.59
CA ALA A 86 -7.40 -4.67 -0.04
C ALA A 86 -8.63 -5.48 -0.47
N GLN A 87 -8.57 -6.06 -1.65
CA GLN A 87 -9.52 -7.08 -2.11
C GLN A 87 -8.83 -8.44 -2.06
N CYS A 88 -9.55 -9.47 -1.62
CA CYS A 88 -9.00 -10.81 -1.56
C CYS A 88 -8.66 -11.30 -2.97
N PRO A 89 -7.42 -11.74 -3.26
CA PRO A 89 -7.04 -12.19 -4.60
C PRO A 89 -7.88 -13.36 -5.13
N ALA A 90 -8.39 -14.22 -4.23
CA ALA A 90 -9.19 -15.38 -4.57
C ALA A 90 -10.71 -15.08 -4.59
N ASP A 91 -11.15 -13.95 -4.05
CA ASP A 91 -12.56 -13.59 -3.92
C ASP A 91 -12.72 -12.05 -3.96
N PRO A 92 -13.00 -11.47 -5.14
CA PRO A 92 -13.11 -10.02 -5.30
C PRO A 92 -14.30 -9.40 -4.54
N ASP A 93 -15.23 -10.21 -4.02
CA ASP A 93 -16.33 -9.74 -3.17
C ASP A 93 -15.88 -9.49 -1.72
N CYS A 94 -14.75 -10.08 -1.31
CA CYS A 94 -14.14 -9.83 -0.02
C CYS A 94 -13.26 -8.59 -0.07
N ILE A 95 -13.67 -7.55 0.67
CA ILE A 95 -12.99 -6.25 0.75
C ILE A 95 -12.63 -5.96 2.21
N VAL A 96 -11.39 -5.54 2.44
CA VAL A 96 -10.91 -5.10 3.75
C VAL A 96 -10.48 -3.65 3.66
N CYS A 97 -11.00 -2.82 4.56
CA CYS A 97 -10.63 -1.42 4.68
C CYS A 97 -9.98 -1.12 6.02
N GLY A 98 -8.83 -0.45 6.00
CA GLY A 98 -8.14 0.07 7.16
C GLY A 98 -8.26 1.59 7.24
N THR A 99 -8.54 2.11 8.44
CA THR A 99 -8.90 3.52 8.63
C THR A 99 -7.95 4.26 9.57
N ARG A 100 -8.22 5.55 9.71
CA ARG A 100 -7.78 6.42 10.79
C ARG A 100 -9.02 7.04 11.46
N PRO A 101 -9.23 6.84 12.77
CA PRO A 101 -8.47 6.01 13.72
C PRO A 101 -8.28 4.56 13.24
N ALA A 102 -7.31 3.84 13.82
CA ALA A 102 -6.98 2.47 13.44
C ALA A 102 -8.16 1.51 13.72
N GLU A 103 -8.92 1.23 12.70
CA GLU A 103 -10.04 0.27 12.70
C GLU A 103 -10.00 -0.54 11.40
N ILE A 104 -10.56 -1.74 11.44
CA ILE A 104 -10.70 -2.62 10.27
C ILE A 104 -12.19 -2.88 10.02
N PHE A 105 -12.58 -2.74 8.77
CA PHE A 105 -13.92 -3.06 8.28
C PHE A 105 -13.83 -4.07 7.13
N ILE A 106 -14.71 -5.06 7.15
CA ILE A 106 -14.69 -6.19 6.23
C ILE A 106 -16.06 -6.35 5.61
N SER A 107 -16.07 -6.48 4.29
CA SER A 107 -17.24 -6.90 3.53
C SER A 107 -16.92 -8.24 2.85
N GLU A 108 -17.87 -9.17 2.85
CA GLU A 108 -17.81 -10.46 2.16
C GLU A 108 -18.80 -10.51 0.98
N ASP A 109 -19.46 -9.38 0.65
CA ASP A 109 -20.51 -9.24 -0.34
C ASP A 109 -20.36 -7.99 -1.23
N ASN A 110 -19.09 -7.70 -1.58
CA ASN A 110 -18.75 -6.59 -2.47
C ASN A 110 -19.19 -5.21 -1.98
N GLY A 111 -19.19 -5.01 -0.67
CA GLY A 111 -19.52 -3.73 -0.04
C GLY A 111 -21.02 -3.51 0.23
N ALA A 112 -21.86 -4.55 0.06
CA ALA A 112 -23.29 -4.44 0.38
C ALA A 112 -23.54 -4.41 1.89
N THR A 113 -22.75 -5.22 2.65
CA THR A 113 -22.75 -5.19 4.12
C THR A 113 -21.33 -5.17 4.67
N TRP A 114 -21.17 -4.67 5.90
CA TRP A 114 -19.89 -4.48 6.54
C TRP A 114 -19.89 -4.96 7.98
N MET A 115 -18.84 -5.66 8.35
CA MET A 115 -18.50 -6.01 9.72
C MET A 115 -17.36 -5.08 10.20
N ARG A 116 -17.55 -4.43 11.35
CA ARG A 116 -16.43 -3.82 12.07
C ARG A 116 -15.70 -4.92 12.83
N SER A 117 -14.42 -5.04 12.57
CA SER A 117 -13.57 -6.05 13.19
C SER A 117 -13.30 -5.76 14.67
N ASN A 118 -13.04 -6.80 15.46
CA ASN A 118 -12.67 -6.69 16.86
C ASN A 118 -11.13 -6.54 16.99
N LEU A 119 -10.58 -5.51 16.35
CA LEU A 119 -9.17 -5.13 16.48
C LEU A 119 -8.97 -4.36 17.78
N ASP A 120 -8.12 -4.89 18.67
CA ASP A 120 -7.68 -4.20 19.89
C ASP A 120 -6.36 -3.46 19.60
N ALA A 121 -6.46 -2.33 18.88
CA ALA A 121 -5.34 -1.45 18.58
C ALA A 121 -5.54 -0.10 19.26
N SER A 122 -4.45 0.58 19.57
CA SER A 122 -4.50 1.94 20.11
C SER A 122 -5.14 2.87 19.09
N THR A 123 -6.08 3.69 19.53
CA THR A 123 -6.64 4.76 18.71
C THR A 123 -5.88 6.08 18.87
N GLU A 124 -4.99 6.16 19.85
CA GLU A 124 -4.20 7.35 20.16
C GLU A 124 -2.75 7.16 19.70
N CYS A 125 -2.19 8.20 19.12
CA CYS A 125 -0.79 8.30 18.78
C CYS A 125 -0.27 9.62 19.30
N TRP A 126 0.74 9.59 20.18
CA TRP A 126 1.33 10.80 20.78
C TRP A 126 1.93 11.75 19.72
N PHE A 127 2.23 11.25 18.56
CA PHE A 127 2.96 11.89 17.48
C PHE A 127 2.02 12.60 16.48
N ILE A 128 0.88 11.94 16.11
CA ILE A 128 -0.11 12.47 15.17
C ILE A 128 -1.53 12.48 15.72
N ASN A 129 -1.67 12.38 17.05
CA ASN A 129 -2.91 12.32 17.83
C ASN A 129 -3.72 11.03 17.66
N THR A 130 -3.74 10.43 16.48
CA THR A 130 -4.61 9.29 16.17
C THR A 130 -3.85 8.27 15.36
N SER A 131 -3.77 7.02 15.85
CA SER A 131 -3.15 5.91 15.14
C SER A 131 -3.91 5.58 13.84
N ARG A 132 -3.28 4.85 12.97
CA ARG A 132 -3.86 4.46 11.67
C ARG A 132 -3.37 3.10 11.21
N VAL A 133 -4.19 2.44 10.41
CA VAL A 133 -3.76 1.27 9.64
C VAL A 133 -2.84 1.72 8.51
N THR A 134 -1.64 1.17 8.46
CA THR A 134 -0.58 1.55 7.51
C THR A 134 -0.46 0.59 6.33
N SER A 135 -0.84 -0.69 6.51
CA SER A 135 -1.01 -1.65 5.42
C SER A 135 -2.08 -2.71 5.72
N VAL A 136 -2.61 -3.33 4.68
CA VAL A 136 -3.51 -4.49 4.73
C VAL A 136 -3.09 -5.46 3.65
N HIS A 137 -2.86 -6.73 4.02
CA HIS A 137 -2.45 -7.79 3.11
C HIS A 137 -3.27 -9.06 3.37
N PHE A 138 -3.80 -9.66 2.32
CA PHE A 138 -4.23 -11.05 2.37
C PHE A 138 -3.01 -11.97 2.30
N ASP A 139 -3.06 -13.07 3.02
CA ASP A 139 -2.05 -14.10 2.91
C ASP A 139 -2.14 -14.77 1.53
N PRO A 140 -1.03 -14.89 0.77
CA PRO A 140 -1.08 -15.43 -0.59
C PRO A 140 -1.56 -16.90 -0.68
N LYS A 141 -1.44 -17.67 0.41
CA LYS A 141 -1.84 -19.10 0.44
C LYS A 141 -3.14 -19.35 1.16
N ASP A 142 -3.59 -18.44 1.98
CA ASP A 142 -4.75 -18.62 2.84
C ASP A 142 -5.61 -17.35 2.86
N ALA A 143 -6.69 -17.36 2.10
CA ALA A 143 -7.61 -16.24 1.99
C ALA A 143 -8.32 -15.89 3.33
N ASP A 144 -8.27 -16.76 4.33
CA ASP A 144 -8.81 -16.49 5.66
C ASP A 144 -7.79 -15.77 6.56
N THR A 145 -6.52 -15.77 6.17
CA THR A 145 -5.45 -15.09 6.90
C THR A 145 -5.23 -13.67 6.34
N ILE A 146 -5.31 -12.69 7.23
CA ILE A 146 -5.08 -11.27 6.93
C ILE A 146 -3.99 -10.74 7.85
N TRP A 147 -3.09 -9.95 7.27
CA TRP A 147 -2.03 -9.25 7.97
C TRP A 147 -2.24 -7.75 7.86
N ILE A 148 -2.05 -7.04 8.95
CA ILE A 148 -2.08 -5.58 8.95
C ILE A 148 -0.90 -5.02 9.71
N THR A 149 -0.52 -3.81 9.33
CA THR A 149 0.36 -2.97 10.14
C THR A 149 -0.41 -1.78 10.68
N VAL A 150 -0.11 -1.41 11.92
CA VAL A 150 -0.71 -0.27 12.59
C VAL A 150 0.40 0.63 13.10
N GLU A 151 0.31 1.92 12.80
CA GLU A 151 1.25 2.93 13.28
C GLU A 151 1.30 2.92 14.81
N ILE A 152 2.50 2.78 15.36
CA ILE A 152 2.85 2.65 16.78
C ILE A 152 2.42 1.36 17.51
N ASP A 153 1.58 0.52 16.92
CA ASP A 153 1.14 -0.74 17.55
C ASP A 153 1.72 -2.00 16.90
N GLY A 154 2.37 -1.85 15.74
CA GLY A 154 3.08 -2.95 15.11
C GLY A 154 2.25 -3.80 14.17
N VAL A 155 2.53 -5.10 14.13
CA VAL A 155 1.96 -6.07 13.19
C VAL A 155 0.89 -6.90 13.88
N PHE A 156 -0.25 -7.07 13.20
CA PHE A 156 -1.34 -7.95 13.63
C PHE A 156 -1.63 -8.97 12.53
N ARG A 157 -2.03 -10.16 12.95
CA ARG A 157 -2.47 -11.24 12.07
C ARG A 157 -3.82 -11.79 12.52
N SER A 158 -4.69 -12.03 11.58
CA SER A 158 -5.95 -12.76 11.76
C SER A 158 -5.89 -14.06 10.96
N GLY A 159 -6.40 -15.14 11.47
CA GLY A 159 -6.61 -16.42 10.77
C GLY A 159 -8.09 -16.75 10.55
N ASP A 160 -9.00 -15.78 10.70
CA ASP A 160 -10.44 -15.97 10.66
C ASP A 160 -11.17 -14.83 9.89
N ARG A 161 -10.55 -14.35 8.83
CA ARG A 161 -11.02 -13.21 8.00
C ARG A 161 -11.24 -11.94 8.81
N GLY A 162 -10.31 -11.65 9.73
CA GLY A 162 -10.32 -10.41 10.49
C GLY A 162 -11.37 -10.34 11.60
N ARG A 163 -11.95 -11.45 12.04
CA ARG A 163 -12.88 -11.48 13.20
C ARG A 163 -12.13 -11.32 14.49
N THR A 164 -10.95 -11.95 14.59
CA THR A 164 -10.04 -11.83 15.75
C THR A 164 -8.61 -11.58 15.28
N TRP A 165 -7.80 -10.94 16.12
CA TRP A 165 -6.43 -10.55 15.81
C TRP A 165 -5.46 -10.96 16.90
N GLU A 166 -4.28 -11.36 16.48
CA GLU A 166 -3.11 -11.57 17.30
C GLU A 166 -2.08 -10.49 17.00
N MET A 167 -1.61 -9.78 18.03
CA MET A 167 -0.48 -8.86 17.91
C MET A 167 0.83 -9.66 17.88
N ILE A 168 1.66 -9.47 16.86
CA ILE A 168 2.89 -10.25 16.63
C ILE A 168 4.10 -9.32 16.49
N ILE A 169 4.56 -8.81 17.63
CA ILE A 169 5.61 -7.77 17.71
C ILE A 169 6.90 -8.22 18.41
N ARG A 170 7.00 -9.51 18.78
CA ARG A 170 8.13 -9.99 19.57
C ARG A 170 9.45 -9.86 18.79
N GLY A 171 10.32 -8.93 19.24
CA GLY A 171 11.60 -8.63 18.62
C GLY A 171 11.57 -7.44 17.64
N LEU A 172 10.42 -6.81 17.38
CA LEU A 172 10.39 -5.49 16.79
C LEU A 172 10.99 -4.49 17.77
N HIS A 173 11.93 -3.67 17.30
CA HIS A 173 12.50 -2.60 18.11
C HIS A 173 11.58 -1.38 18.11
N ASP A 174 10.94 -1.13 16.99
CA ASP A 174 9.97 -0.07 16.81
C ASP A 174 8.64 -0.62 16.30
N ASN A 175 7.55 -0.24 16.93
CA ASN A 175 6.20 -0.63 16.56
C ASN A 175 5.56 0.33 15.54
N ASP A 176 6.22 1.40 15.11
CA ASP A 176 5.75 2.22 13.98
C ASP A 176 6.00 1.50 12.66
N THR A 177 5.08 0.60 12.37
CA THR A 177 5.16 -0.32 11.22
C THR A 177 4.41 0.22 10.01
N HIS A 178 4.94 -0.01 8.80
CA HIS A 178 4.45 0.63 7.60
C HIS A 178 3.94 -0.33 6.51
N ASP A 179 4.68 -1.39 6.20
CA ASP A 179 4.35 -2.30 5.10
C ASP A 179 4.96 -3.69 5.32
N LEU A 180 4.40 -4.71 4.66
CA LEU A 180 4.84 -6.11 4.74
C LEU A 180 5.02 -6.70 3.34
N VAL A 181 6.00 -7.62 3.22
CA VAL A 181 6.13 -8.52 2.07
C VAL A 181 6.44 -9.94 2.55
N PHE A 182 6.10 -10.92 1.72
CA PHE A 182 6.08 -12.33 2.11
C PHE A 182 6.85 -13.21 1.13
N ARG A 183 7.59 -14.18 1.65
CA ARG A 183 8.23 -15.26 0.88
C ARG A 183 7.97 -16.61 1.54
N ASP A 184 7.41 -17.52 0.77
CA ASP A 184 7.20 -18.90 1.21
C ASP A 184 8.50 -19.68 1.25
N ARG A 185 8.64 -20.56 2.24
CA ARG A 185 9.77 -21.45 2.40
C ARG A 185 9.37 -22.89 2.07
N GLU A 186 10.35 -23.71 1.74
CA GLU A 186 10.14 -25.14 1.39
C GLU A 186 9.60 -25.96 2.57
N ASP A 187 9.92 -25.59 3.80
CA ASP A 187 9.45 -26.25 5.03
C ASP A 187 8.01 -25.88 5.42
N GLY A 188 7.36 -25.03 4.62
CA GLY A 188 6.00 -24.55 4.86
C GLY A 188 5.92 -23.31 5.78
N SER A 189 7.03 -22.87 6.36
CA SER A 189 7.11 -21.58 7.06
C SER A 189 7.19 -20.43 6.06
N ARG A 190 7.14 -19.21 6.56
CA ARG A 190 7.20 -18.01 5.75
C ARG A 190 8.22 -17.03 6.31
N THR A 191 9.03 -16.48 5.42
CA THR A 191 9.80 -15.29 5.72
C THR A 191 8.93 -14.05 5.46
N VAL A 192 8.90 -13.13 6.40
CA VAL A 192 8.19 -11.85 6.30
C VAL A 192 9.18 -10.73 6.52
N LEU A 193 9.13 -9.70 5.67
CA LEU A 193 9.82 -8.44 5.94
C LEU A 193 8.80 -7.37 6.33
N CYS A 194 9.14 -6.58 7.34
CA CYS A 194 8.35 -5.45 7.82
C CYS A 194 9.19 -4.18 7.75
N SER A 195 8.68 -3.13 7.12
CA SER A 195 9.28 -1.79 7.17
C SER A 195 8.74 -1.02 8.37
N THR A 196 9.63 -0.27 9.04
CA THR A 196 9.34 0.51 10.23
C THR A 196 9.98 1.90 10.15
N GLU A 197 9.76 2.72 11.17
CA GLU A 197 10.43 4.02 11.30
C GLU A 197 11.96 3.86 11.47
N ASP A 198 12.44 2.75 12.03
CA ASP A 198 13.85 2.52 12.34
C ASP A 198 14.55 1.47 11.47
N GLY A 199 13.93 1.02 10.35
CA GLY A 199 14.57 0.07 9.46
C GLY A 199 13.65 -0.98 8.84
N VAL A 200 14.23 -2.11 8.50
CA VAL A 200 13.53 -3.32 8.04
C VAL A 200 13.75 -4.42 9.05
N HIS A 201 12.67 -5.06 9.45
CA HIS A 201 12.69 -6.24 10.32
C HIS A 201 12.31 -7.48 9.52
N ARG A 202 12.91 -8.60 9.88
CA ARG A 202 12.69 -9.90 9.27
C ARG A 202 12.18 -10.90 10.29
N SER A 203 11.21 -11.69 9.89
CA SER A 203 10.77 -12.88 10.57
C SER A 203 10.95 -14.09 9.65
N ASP A 204 11.57 -15.16 10.16
CA ASP A 204 11.70 -16.43 9.45
C ASP A 204 10.75 -17.51 9.98
N ASP A 205 9.87 -17.15 10.91
CA ASP A 205 8.94 -18.04 11.59
C ASP A 205 7.48 -17.56 11.49
N SER A 206 7.13 -17.00 10.33
CA SER A 206 5.76 -16.52 10.02
C SER A 206 5.27 -15.44 11.01
N GLY A 207 6.15 -14.55 11.43
CA GLY A 207 5.85 -13.41 12.28
C GLY A 207 5.93 -13.69 13.79
N ALA A 208 6.31 -14.90 14.22
CA ALA A 208 6.38 -15.22 15.63
C ALA A 208 7.52 -14.48 16.35
N THR A 209 8.64 -14.25 15.64
CA THR A 209 9.75 -13.42 16.13
C THR A 209 10.34 -12.57 15.01
N TRP A 210 10.89 -11.42 15.38
CA TRP A 210 11.49 -10.46 14.45
C TRP A 210 12.92 -10.12 14.84
N GLU A 211 13.76 -9.86 13.83
CA GLU A 211 15.09 -9.31 13.98
C GLU A 211 15.29 -8.13 13.01
N GLN A 212 15.99 -7.11 13.43
CA GLN A 212 16.30 -5.97 12.57
C GLN A 212 17.41 -6.33 11.58
N LEU A 213 17.18 -6.04 10.30
CA LEU A 213 18.18 -6.21 9.27
C LEU A 213 19.14 -5.02 9.21
N VAL A 214 20.41 -5.32 8.93
CA VAL A 214 21.38 -4.28 8.60
C VAL A 214 21.30 -3.99 7.11
N VAL A 215 20.96 -2.76 6.73
CA VAL A 215 20.85 -2.30 5.34
C VAL A 215 21.87 -1.19 5.08
N PRO A 216 23.15 -1.52 4.80
CA PRO A 216 24.22 -0.52 4.72
C PRO A 216 24.06 0.49 3.57
N GLN A 217 23.23 0.19 2.58
CA GLN A 217 22.93 1.04 1.44
C GLN A 217 21.87 2.11 1.75
N ALA A 218 21.14 1.96 2.85
CA ALA A 218 20.16 2.94 3.29
C ALA A 218 20.87 4.18 3.84
N LYS A 219 20.46 5.34 3.34
CA LYS A 219 20.98 6.65 3.81
C LYS A 219 20.30 7.11 5.10
N TRP A 220 19.13 6.56 5.38
CA TRP A 220 18.28 6.90 6.52
C TRP A 220 17.56 5.64 7.03
N ASP A 221 16.94 5.72 8.19
CA ASP A 221 16.31 4.60 8.86
C ASP A 221 14.80 4.53 8.62
N TYR A 222 14.15 5.61 8.14
CA TYR A 222 12.72 5.65 7.87
C TYR A 222 12.36 4.87 6.60
N PHE A 223 11.94 3.61 6.75
CA PHE A 223 11.46 2.77 5.65
C PHE A 223 9.95 2.85 5.53
N ARG A 224 9.43 3.36 4.40
CA ARG A 224 7.99 3.62 4.25
C ARG A 224 7.23 2.53 3.52
N SER A 225 7.78 1.93 2.50
CA SER A 225 7.08 0.93 1.68
C SER A 225 8.02 -0.20 1.31
N LEU A 226 7.49 -1.41 1.32
CA LEU A 226 8.09 -2.61 0.76
C LEU A 226 7.15 -3.16 -0.30
N LYS A 227 7.65 -3.49 -1.49
CA LYS A 227 6.84 -4.10 -2.55
C LYS A 227 7.60 -5.19 -3.27
N GLN A 228 6.88 -6.25 -3.59
CA GLN A 228 7.31 -7.28 -4.53
C GLN A 228 6.65 -7.02 -5.89
N PRO A 229 7.37 -7.21 -7.01
CA PRO A 229 6.77 -7.11 -8.35
C PRO A 229 5.69 -8.15 -8.62
N ALA A 230 5.81 -9.31 -7.99
CA ALA A 230 4.82 -10.39 -7.97
C ALA A 230 4.86 -11.10 -6.61
N GLU A 231 3.79 -11.82 -6.29
CA GLU A 231 3.72 -12.65 -5.09
C GLU A 231 4.89 -13.64 -5.04
N ASN A 232 5.41 -13.85 -3.85
CA ASN A 232 6.50 -14.79 -3.58
C ASN A 232 7.80 -14.52 -4.38
N SER A 233 7.98 -13.31 -4.89
CA SER A 233 9.20 -12.89 -5.59
C SER A 233 10.35 -12.71 -4.61
N ASP A 234 11.57 -13.12 -5.01
CA ASP A 234 12.79 -12.76 -4.27
C ASP A 234 13.17 -11.28 -4.43
N THR A 235 12.59 -10.60 -5.43
CA THR A 235 12.80 -9.17 -5.61
C THR A 235 11.91 -8.38 -4.67
N VAL A 236 12.52 -7.49 -3.88
CA VAL A 236 11.86 -6.54 -3.01
C VAL A 236 12.37 -5.13 -3.32
N ILE A 237 11.45 -4.20 -3.52
CA ILE A 237 11.75 -2.78 -3.63
C ILE A 237 11.38 -2.12 -2.31
N ALA A 238 12.31 -1.37 -1.74
CA ALA A 238 12.10 -0.59 -0.53
C ALA A 238 12.20 0.90 -0.80
N SER A 239 11.34 1.68 -0.18
CA SER A 239 11.45 3.14 -0.15
C SER A 239 11.95 3.61 1.20
N VAL A 240 12.90 4.52 1.18
CA VAL A 240 13.54 5.10 2.37
C VAL A 240 13.43 6.62 2.29
N GLY A 241 13.21 7.28 3.41
CA GLY A 241 13.17 8.73 3.53
C GLY A 241 14.00 9.22 4.72
N ASP A 242 14.30 10.51 4.72
CA ASP A 242 15.00 11.14 5.84
C ASP A 242 14.10 11.32 7.09
N LYS A 243 12.79 11.29 6.91
CA LYS A 243 11.72 11.33 7.94
C LYS A 243 10.34 11.23 7.28
N PRO A 244 9.26 11.05 8.05
CA PRO A 244 7.90 11.22 7.52
C PRO A 244 7.75 12.57 6.82
N SER A 245 7.25 12.59 5.58
CA SER A 245 7.10 13.82 4.76
C SER A 245 8.39 14.65 4.65
N GLY A 246 9.55 13.97 4.61
CA GLY A 246 10.87 14.60 4.59
C GLY A 246 11.19 15.36 3.31
N GLU A 247 12.46 15.71 3.14
CA GLU A 247 12.99 16.50 2.02
C GLU A 247 13.77 15.64 1.02
N ALA A 248 13.94 14.34 1.32
CA ALA A 248 14.70 13.41 0.51
C ALA A 248 14.12 11.99 0.57
N GLY A 249 14.36 11.24 -0.49
CA GLY A 249 13.97 9.83 -0.59
C GLY A 249 14.95 9.02 -1.43
N GLN A 250 14.98 7.73 -1.17
CA GLN A 250 15.83 6.76 -1.84
C GLN A 250 15.01 5.51 -2.15
N LEU A 251 15.32 4.83 -3.25
CA LEU A 251 14.84 3.49 -3.54
C LEU A 251 15.99 2.49 -3.43
N LEU A 252 15.70 1.37 -2.81
CA LEU A 252 16.59 0.23 -2.70
C LEU A 252 15.93 -0.99 -3.35
N VAL A 253 16.74 -1.88 -3.92
CA VAL A 253 16.30 -3.16 -4.46
C VAL A 253 17.09 -4.29 -3.82
N SER A 254 16.38 -5.32 -3.37
CA SER A 254 16.92 -6.63 -3.06
C SER A 254 16.50 -7.61 -4.15
N LYS A 255 17.37 -8.59 -4.47
CA LYS A 255 17.08 -9.70 -5.41
C LYS A 255 17.08 -11.06 -4.71
N ASP A 256 17.22 -11.07 -3.39
CA ASP A 256 17.37 -12.23 -2.52
C ASP A 256 16.51 -12.12 -1.24
N PHE A 257 15.39 -11.39 -1.37
CA PHE A 257 14.43 -11.16 -0.28
C PHE A 257 15.06 -10.58 1.00
N GLY A 258 15.85 -9.53 0.83
CA GLY A 258 16.41 -8.75 1.94
C GLY A 258 17.75 -9.23 2.47
N GLU A 259 18.36 -10.29 1.92
CA GLU A 259 19.70 -10.74 2.32
C GLU A 259 20.78 -9.71 1.89
N SER A 260 20.60 -9.11 0.72
CA SER A 260 21.43 -8.01 0.24
C SER A 260 20.60 -6.93 -0.45
N TRP A 261 21.12 -5.71 -0.43
CA TRP A 261 20.45 -4.55 -1.01
C TRP A 261 21.39 -3.78 -1.92
N ALA A 262 20.82 -3.14 -2.95
CA ALA A 262 21.50 -2.20 -3.81
C ALA A 262 20.70 -0.90 -3.93
N GLU A 263 21.37 0.23 -4.08
CA GLU A 263 20.70 1.50 -4.39
C GLU A 263 20.19 1.46 -5.84
N CYS A 264 18.93 1.83 -6.05
CA CYS A 264 18.37 1.96 -7.37
C CYS A 264 18.93 3.22 -8.08
N GLU A 265 19.15 3.11 -9.38
CA GLU A 265 19.51 4.28 -10.19
C GLU A 265 18.27 5.17 -10.40
N MET A 266 18.33 6.40 -9.92
CA MET A 266 17.26 7.38 -10.10
C MET A 266 17.72 8.53 -11.00
N SER A 267 16.94 8.85 -12.04
CA SER A 267 17.27 9.92 -12.98
C SER A 267 17.28 11.32 -12.35
N HIS A 268 16.59 11.49 -11.23
CA HIS A 268 16.52 12.73 -10.44
C HIS A 268 16.43 12.39 -8.95
N PRO A 269 16.93 13.24 -8.06
CA PRO A 269 16.70 13.08 -6.63
C PRO A 269 15.21 13.23 -6.29
N ALA A 270 14.74 12.44 -5.33
CA ALA A 270 13.39 12.59 -4.81
C ALA A 270 13.28 13.86 -3.96
N ASN A 271 12.18 14.61 -4.14
CA ASN A 271 11.92 15.86 -3.42
C ASN A 271 11.35 15.68 -2.01
N SER A 272 11.11 14.44 -1.63
CA SER A 272 10.59 14.05 -0.31
C SER A 272 10.61 12.53 -0.19
N THR A 273 10.20 12.00 0.95
CA THR A 273 10.03 10.56 1.14
C THR A 273 9.19 9.95 0.04
N ILE A 274 9.69 8.88 -0.58
CA ILE A 274 8.93 8.08 -1.54
C ILE A 274 7.88 7.30 -0.75
N TRP A 275 6.61 7.71 -0.92
CA TRP A 275 5.52 7.30 -0.04
C TRP A 275 4.84 6.01 -0.46
N SER A 276 4.82 5.75 -1.74
CA SER A 276 4.12 4.59 -2.30
C SER A 276 4.86 4.04 -3.52
N ILE A 277 4.86 2.73 -3.63
CA ILE A 277 5.35 1.98 -4.79
C ILE A 277 4.17 1.17 -5.33
N GLY A 278 3.91 1.24 -6.62
CA GLY A 278 2.88 0.49 -7.33
C GLY A 278 3.49 -0.62 -8.17
N THR A 279 3.05 -1.84 -7.93
CA THR A 279 3.46 -3.06 -8.64
C THR A 279 2.23 -3.81 -9.14
N ASN A 280 2.38 -4.66 -10.15
CA ASN A 280 1.34 -5.57 -10.61
C ASN A 280 1.98 -6.82 -11.24
N ALA A 281 1.49 -7.99 -10.89
CA ALA A 281 2.01 -9.26 -11.38
C ALA A 281 1.83 -9.48 -12.89
N ALA A 282 0.97 -8.70 -13.55
CA ALA A 282 0.77 -8.76 -15.00
C ALA A 282 2.01 -8.32 -15.79
N ASP A 283 2.85 -7.44 -15.21
CA ASP A 283 4.16 -7.07 -15.74
C ASP A 283 5.10 -6.69 -14.60
N THR A 284 5.96 -7.62 -14.21
CA THR A 284 6.90 -7.44 -13.09
C THR A 284 8.05 -6.49 -13.40
N SER A 285 8.22 -6.08 -14.66
CA SER A 285 9.21 -5.08 -15.06
C SER A 285 8.71 -3.64 -14.86
N LEU A 286 7.38 -3.44 -14.90
CA LEU A 286 6.77 -2.12 -14.79
C LEU A 286 6.41 -1.79 -13.34
N LEU A 287 7.01 -0.71 -12.85
CA LEU A 287 6.78 -0.21 -11.49
C LEU A 287 6.62 1.30 -11.50
N PHE A 288 5.81 1.80 -10.60
CA PHE A 288 5.72 3.22 -10.31
C PHE A 288 6.10 3.51 -8.87
N ALA A 289 6.72 4.64 -8.61
CA ALA A 289 6.97 5.15 -7.27
C ALA A 289 6.56 6.62 -7.19
N ALA A 290 5.98 7.02 -6.09
CA ALA A 290 5.52 8.38 -5.90
C ALA A 290 6.03 8.96 -4.58
N THR A 291 6.57 10.18 -4.64
CA THR A 291 6.91 10.94 -3.45
C THR A 291 5.65 11.56 -2.85
N ILE A 292 5.70 11.85 -1.55
CA ILE A 292 4.58 12.51 -0.89
C ILE A 292 4.30 13.92 -1.48
N PHE A 293 5.33 14.59 -2.01
CA PHE A 293 5.18 15.90 -2.62
C PHE A 293 5.02 15.88 -4.15
N GLY A 294 4.57 14.74 -4.71
CA GLY A 294 3.96 14.69 -6.03
C GLY A 294 4.85 14.30 -7.19
N GLN A 295 6.15 14.02 -6.97
CA GLN A 295 6.96 13.44 -8.02
C GLN A 295 6.55 11.99 -8.28
N ILE A 296 6.58 11.59 -9.54
CA ILE A 296 6.32 10.23 -9.98
C ILE A 296 7.55 9.71 -10.71
N PHE A 297 7.96 8.52 -10.37
CA PHE A 297 9.04 7.77 -11.02
C PHE A 297 8.47 6.49 -11.62
N ARG A 298 8.99 6.08 -12.77
CA ARG A 298 8.66 4.84 -13.45
C ARG A 298 9.92 4.00 -13.65
N SER A 299 9.81 2.71 -13.38
CA SER A 299 10.78 1.69 -13.78
C SER A 299 10.15 0.78 -14.82
N VAL A 300 10.96 0.28 -15.76
CA VAL A 300 10.60 -0.73 -16.78
C VAL A 300 11.58 -1.91 -16.81
N ASP A 301 12.38 -2.02 -15.77
CA ASP A 301 13.42 -3.06 -15.61
C ASP A 301 13.33 -3.81 -14.27
N GLY A 302 12.15 -3.79 -13.65
CA GLY A 302 11.91 -4.45 -12.37
C GLY A 302 12.55 -3.75 -11.17
N GLY A 303 12.72 -2.43 -11.24
CA GLY A 303 13.13 -1.59 -10.12
C GLY A 303 14.63 -1.28 -10.06
N GLY A 304 15.43 -1.69 -11.05
CA GLY A 304 16.85 -1.37 -11.10
C GLY A 304 17.11 0.11 -11.38
N SER A 305 16.37 0.67 -12.34
CA SER A 305 16.45 2.08 -12.71
C SER A 305 15.09 2.77 -12.74
N TRP A 306 15.07 4.07 -12.46
CA TRP A 306 13.84 4.85 -12.29
C TRP A 306 13.93 6.20 -13.01
N GLN A 307 13.01 6.42 -13.93
CA GLN A 307 12.88 7.66 -14.67
C GLN A 307 11.82 8.55 -14.02
N LYS A 308 12.19 9.78 -13.66
CA LYS A 308 11.23 10.79 -13.20
C LYS A 308 10.31 11.17 -14.37
N MET A 309 9.00 11.15 -14.11
CA MET A 309 8.00 11.63 -15.06
C MET A 309 7.93 13.17 -15.02
N GLU A 310 7.60 13.79 -16.16
CA GLU A 310 7.56 15.26 -16.25
C GLU A 310 6.43 15.86 -15.40
N ARG A 311 5.26 15.20 -15.42
CA ARG A 311 4.09 15.67 -14.67
C ARG A 311 4.26 15.37 -13.20
N GLU A 312 4.19 16.40 -12.36
CA GLU A 312 4.03 16.30 -10.93
C GLU A 312 2.55 16.53 -10.57
N LEU A 313 2.06 15.76 -9.63
CA LEU A 313 0.74 15.94 -9.04
C LEU A 313 0.90 16.68 -7.71
N GLY A 314 -0.17 16.94 -7.01
CA GLY A 314 -0.07 17.38 -5.63
C GLY A 314 0.35 16.23 -4.70
N GLU A 315 0.06 16.33 -3.44
CA GLU A 315 0.39 15.30 -2.46
C GLU A 315 -0.21 13.93 -2.85
N ILE A 316 0.67 12.93 -3.11
CA ILE A 316 0.28 11.59 -3.50
C ILE A 316 0.36 10.67 -2.28
N ARG A 317 -0.71 9.91 -2.04
CA ARG A 317 -0.79 8.95 -0.93
C ARG A 317 -0.66 7.50 -1.36
N MET A 318 -1.05 7.20 -2.58
CA MET A 318 -0.91 5.87 -3.16
C MET A 318 -0.79 5.97 -4.67
N ILE A 319 0.04 5.12 -5.25
CA ILE A 319 0.13 4.90 -6.69
C ILE A 319 0.01 3.41 -6.97
N THR A 320 -0.75 3.06 -8.00
CA THR A 320 -0.91 1.67 -8.46
C THR A 320 -1.15 1.67 -9.97
N TRP A 321 -1.17 0.50 -10.57
CA TRP A 321 -1.56 0.33 -11.97
C TRP A 321 -2.23 -1.02 -12.20
N ALA A 322 -3.02 -1.11 -13.24
CA ALA A 322 -3.68 -2.34 -13.66
C ALA A 322 -3.68 -2.47 -15.19
N PRO A 323 -3.64 -3.70 -15.73
CA PRO A 323 -3.88 -3.93 -17.15
C PRO A 323 -5.30 -3.54 -17.53
N VAL A 324 -5.50 -3.15 -18.80
CA VAL A 324 -6.79 -2.73 -19.38
C VAL A 324 -7.21 -3.72 -20.45
#